data_b51d2a2dbe0b7e36115bb9420141dd1f
#
_entry.id   b51d2a2dbe0b7e36115bb9420141dd1f
#
_cell.length_a   1.000
_cell.length_b   1.000
_cell.length_c   1.000
_cell.angle_alpha   90.00
_cell.angle_beta   90.00
_cell.angle_gamma   90.00
#
_symmetry.space_group_name_H-M   'P 1'
#
loop_
_entity.id
_entity.type
_entity.pdbx_description
1 polymer ?
#
loop_
_entity_poly.entity_id
_entity_poly.type
_entity_poly.pdbx_seq_one_letter_code
_entity_poly.pdbx_strand_id
1 'polypeptide(L)'
;MQKLAADVHLPSVDKYGESTAVHKKVLIVDDSPAEVRLIEGLLEKEGYWPIALHDPKRVEETITNERPCVILLDVVMPDRNGFQICRDLKGNAEFNMIPVILVTSKDTASDKYWGQQQGADGYVTKPFTREDLLRAVRRFA
;
A
#
# COMPACT_ATOMS: atom_id res chain seq x y z
N MET A 1 10.21 -25.19 21.13
CA MET A 1 10.29 -24.44 21.13
C MET A 1 10.10 -23.65 20.09
N GLN A 2 9.38 -23.36 19.70
CA GLN A 2 9.09 -22.67 18.77
C GLN A 2 9.43 -21.33 18.81
N LYS A 3 9.78 -20.87 19.79
CA LYS A 3 10.25 -19.64 19.95
C LYS A 3 11.34 -19.33 19.05
N LEU A 4 12.08 -20.33 18.71
CA LEU A 4 13.12 -20.17 17.86
C LEU A 4 12.69 -19.70 16.53
N ALA A 5 11.62 -20.25 16.07
CA ALA A 5 11.10 -19.91 14.79
C ALA A 5 10.79 -18.46 14.73
N ALA A 6 10.32 -17.89 15.80
CA ALA A 6 10.02 -16.50 15.83
C ALA A 6 11.25 -15.68 15.65
N ASP A 7 12.35 -16.11 16.27
CA ASP A 7 13.57 -15.36 16.20
C ASP A 7 14.17 -15.34 14.81
N VAL A 8 14.05 -16.41 14.07
CA VAL A 8 14.65 -16.49 12.75
C VAL A 8 13.65 -16.20 11.65
N HIS A 9 12.42 -15.93 11.99
CA HIS A 9 11.40 -15.62 11.02
C HIS A 9 11.24 -16.63 9.90
N LEU A 10 11.43 -17.88 10.19
CA LEU A 10 11.18 -18.92 9.21
C LEU A 10 9.69 -19.13 9.09
N PRO A 11 9.18 -19.30 7.87
CA PRO A 11 7.77 -19.56 7.72
C PRO A 11 7.39 -20.91 8.30
N SER A 12 6.24 -20.97 8.93
CA SER A 12 5.69 -22.20 9.40
C SER A 12 5.02 -22.91 8.24
N VAL A 13 4.68 -24.17 8.42
CA VAL A 13 3.90 -24.88 7.40
C VAL A 13 2.71 -25.51 8.10
N ASP A 14 1.64 -25.72 7.35
CA ASP A 14 0.48 -26.38 7.88
C ASP A 14 0.68 -27.90 7.74
N LYS A 15 -0.35 -28.66 8.06
CA LYS A 15 -0.24 -30.13 8.05
C LYS A 15 -0.05 -30.71 6.67
N TYR A 16 -0.21 -29.91 5.61
CA TYR A 16 -0.01 -30.37 4.25
C TYR A 16 1.32 -29.88 3.69
N GLY A 17 2.15 -29.26 4.47
CA GLY A 17 3.44 -28.76 4.01
C GLY A 17 3.39 -27.38 3.37
N GLU A 18 2.24 -26.71 3.42
CA GLU A 18 2.11 -25.38 2.83
C GLU A 18 2.57 -24.32 3.81
N SER A 19 3.15 -23.24 3.29
CA SER A 19 3.58 -22.15 4.12
C SER A 19 2.39 -21.47 4.80
N THR A 20 2.47 -21.26 6.11
CA THR A 20 1.45 -20.54 6.86
C THR A 20 1.89 -19.11 7.14
N ALA A 21 3.02 -18.68 6.55
CA ALA A 21 3.49 -17.31 6.73
C ALA A 21 2.46 -16.33 6.22
N VAL A 22 2.25 -15.26 6.98
CA VAL A 22 1.34 -14.20 6.57
C VAL A 22 2.09 -13.30 5.61
N HIS A 23 1.62 -13.20 4.39
CA HIS A 23 2.21 -12.30 3.40
C HIS A 23 1.67 -10.90 3.63
N LYS A 24 2.57 -9.94 3.67
CA LYS A 24 2.18 -8.55 3.81
C LYS A 24 1.84 -7.99 2.44
N LYS A 25 0.58 -7.99 2.13
CA LYS A 25 0.08 -7.51 0.84
C LYS A 25 0.03 -5.99 0.83
N VAL A 26 0.58 -5.41 -0.22
CA VAL A 26 0.58 -3.95 -0.40
C VAL A 26 -0.18 -3.66 -1.69
N LEU A 27 -1.27 -2.93 -1.59
CA LEU A 27 -2.05 -2.56 -2.76
C LEU A 27 -1.45 -1.29 -3.37
N ILE A 28 -1.18 -1.32 -4.67
CA ILE A 28 -0.63 -0.18 -5.39
C ILE A 28 -1.70 0.29 -6.38
N VAL A 29 -2.23 1.48 -6.16
CA VAL A 29 -3.27 2.06 -7.02
C VAL A 29 -2.66 3.20 -7.81
N ASP A 30 -2.41 2.99 -9.09
CA ASP A 30 -1.76 3.97 -9.96
C ASP A 30 -2.07 3.56 -11.40
N ASP A 31 -2.51 4.49 -12.23
CA ASP A 31 -2.89 4.19 -13.60
C ASP A 31 -1.70 4.09 -14.55
N SER A 32 -0.49 4.34 -14.08
CA SER A 32 0.72 4.22 -14.88
C SER A 32 1.37 2.85 -14.71
N PRO A 33 1.35 1.99 -15.74
CA PRO A 33 1.97 0.67 -15.62
C PRO A 33 3.46 0.71 -15.28
N ALA A 34 4.19 1.71 -15.78
CA ALA A 34 5.62 1.82 -15.52
C ALA A 34 5.88 2.14 -14.03
N GLU A 35 5.07 3.04 -13.45
CA GLU A 35 5.21 3.40 -12.05
C GLU A 35 4.90 2.21 -11.16
N VAL A 36 3.86 1.48 -11.50
CA VAL A 36 3.46 0.30 -10.73
C VAL A 36 4.56 -0.74 -10.76
N ARG A 37 5.14 -1.00 -11.93
CA ARG A 37 6.21 -2.00 -12.04
C ARG A 37 7.42 -1.63 -11.20
N LEU A 38 7.76 -0.34 -11.16
CA LEU A 38 8.87 0.12 -10.35
C LEU A 38 8.61 -0.17 -8.88
N ILE A 39 7.43 0.19 -8.41
CA ILE A 39 7.07 0.00 -7.01
C ILE A 39 6.98 -1.49 -6.67
N GLU A 40 6.39 -2.29 -7.56
CA GLU A 40 6.31 -3.74 -7.35
C GLU A 40 7.70 -4.33 -7.13
N GLY A 41 8.66 -3.96 -7.99
CA GLY A 41 10.01 -4.49 -7.88
C GLY A 41 10.68 -4.14 -6.56
N LEU A 42 10.49 -2.91 -6.09
CA LEU A 42 11.08 -2.49 -4.83
C LEU A 42 10.46 -3.25 -3.66
N LEU A 43 9.16 -3.46 -3.69
CA LEU A 43 8.46 -4.16 -2.60
C LEU A 43 8.80 -5.64 -2.56
N GLU A 44 8.87 -6.27 -3.73
CA GLU A 44 9.18 -7.70 -3.79
C GLU A 44 10.55 -8.02 -3.22
N LYS A 45 11.52 -7.15 -3.47
CA LYS A 45 12.86 -7.35 -2.93
C LYS A 45 12.90 -7.30 -1.41
N GLU A 46 11.90 -6.67 -0.80
CA GLU A 46 11.83 -6.55 0.65
C GLU A 46 10.87 -7.57 1.27
N GLY A 47 10.36 -8.49 0.47
CA GLY A 47 9.51 -9.55 0.99
C GLY A 47 8.04 -9.23 1.07
N TYR A 48 7.61 -8.09 0.53
CA TYR A 48 6.20 -7.75 0.48
C TYR A 48 5.55 -8.42 -0.74
N TRP A 49 4.24 -8.52 -0.69
CA TRP A 49 3.47 -9.07 -1.79
C TRP A 49 2.67 -7.92 -2.44
N PRO A 50 3.14 -7.36 -3.54
CA PRO A 50 2.45 -6.24 -4.17
C PRO A 50 1.26 -6.69 -4.99
N ILE A 51 0.19 -5.90 -4.95
CA ILE A 51 -1.00 -6.12 -5.75
C ILE A 51 -1.24 -4.85 -6.54
N ALA A 52 -1.20 -4.96 -7.86
CA ALA A 52 -1.33 -3.80 -8.74
C ALA A 52 -2.78 -3.56 -9.12
N LEU A 53 -3.22 -2.33 -9.07
CA LEU A 53 -4.54 -1.94 -9.53
C LEU A 53 -4.41 -0.65 -10.33
N HIS A 54 -4.82 -0.72 -11.61
CA HIS A 54 -4.72 0.43 -12.50
C HIS A 54 -6.03 1.19 -12.66
N ASP A 55 -7.14 0.61 -12.22
CA ASP A 55 -8.46 1.22 -12.35
C ASP A 55 -8.95 1.72 -10.99
N PRO A 56 -8.97 3.05 -10.79
CA PRO A 56 -9.37 3.60 -9.48
C PRO A 56 -10.81 3.31 -9.09
N LYS A 57 -11.63 2.88 -10.03
CA LYS A 57 -13.02 2.58 -9.72
C LYS A 57 -13.18 1.24 -9.01
N ARG A 58 -12.14 0.41 -9.02
CA ARG A 58 -12.22 -0.92 -8.43
C ARG A 58 -11.51 -1.05 -7.08
N VAL A 59 -11.20 0.07 -6.45
CA VAL A 59 -10.42 0.07 -5.21
C VAL A 59 -11.12 -0.70 -4.09
N GLU A 60 -12.36 -0.39 -3.81
CA GLU A 60 -13.07 -1.03 -2.69
C GLU A 60 -13.23 -2.53 -2.91
N GLU A 61 -13.56 -2.92 -4.13
CA GLU A 61 -13.69 -4.33 -4.48
C GLU A 61 -12.37 -5.06 -4.27
N THR A 62 -11.27 -4.44 -4.71
CA THR A 62 -9.95 -5.04 -4.59
C THR A 62 -9.53 -5.19 -3.13
N ILE A 63 -9.81 -4.17 -2.31
CA ILE A 63 -9.48 -4.23 -0.89
C ILE A 63 -10.26 -5.37 -0.22
N THR A 64 -11.52 -5.52 -0.55
CA THR A 64 -12.36 -6.58 0.02
C THR A 64 -11.81 -7.96 -0.34
N ASN A 65 -11.36 -8.12 -1.59
CA ASN A 65 -10.86 -9.41 -2.06
C ASN A 65 -9.45 -9.71 -1.57
N GLU A 66 -8.58 -8.71 -1.53
CA GLU A 66 -7.16 -8.93 -1.25
C GLU A 66 -6.75 -8.67 0.19
N ARG A 67 -7.48 -7.82 0.89
CA ARG A 67 -7.21 -7.45 2.29
C ARG A 67 -5.77 -7.00 2.51
N PRO A 68 -5.34 -5.93 1.84
CA PRO A 68 -3.96 -5.47 1.98
C PRO A 68 -3.73 -4.85 3.35
N CYS A 69 -2.47 -4.84 3.80
CA CYS A 69 -2.13 -4.22 5.06
C CYS A 69 -1.80 -2.74 4.91
N VAL A 70 -1.53 -2.28 3.69
CA VAL A 70 -1.29 -0.86 3.41
C VAL A 70 -1.62 -0.59 1.95
N ILE A 71 -2.03 0.63 1.66
CA ILE A 71 -2.39 1.06 0.30
C ILE A 71 -1.48 2.19 -0.12
N LEU A 72 -0.82 2.02 -1.27
CA LEU A 72 -0.03 3.09 -1.91
C LEU A 72 -0.90 3.64 -3.03
N LEU A 73 -1.19 4.92 -3.00
CA LEU A 73 -2.24 5.50 -3.81
C LEU A 73 -1.76 6.77 -4.51
N ASP A 74 -1.78 6.77 -5.83
CA ASP A 74 -1.47 7.99 -6.57
C ASP A 74 -2.67 8.93 -6.51
N VAL A 75 -2.41 10.21 -6.65
CA VAL A 75 -3.46 11.22 -6.62
C VAL A 75 -3.99 11.49 -8.02
N VAL A 76 -3.09 11.65 -9.00
CA VAL A 76 -3.49 12.07 -10.36
C VAL A 76 -3.87 10.88 -11.20
N MET A 77 -5.16 10.60 -11.27
CA MET A 77 -5.70 9.50 -12.06
C MET A 77 -7.03 9.95 -12.70
N PRO A 78 -7.42 9.38 -13.84
CA PRO A 78 -8.68 9.72 -14.45
C PRO A 78 -9.84 9.19 -13.62
N ASP A 79 -11.01 9.78 -13.81
CA ASP A 79 -12.28 9.36 -13.20
C ASP A 79 -12.39 9.57 -11.69
N ARG A 80 -11.39 9.21 -10.92
CA ARG A 80 -11.44 9.29 -9.45
C ARG A 80 -10.03 9.51 -8.95
N ASN A 81 -9.75 10.65 -8.36
CA ASN A 81 -8.39 10.96 -7.90
C ASN A 81 -8.12 10.37 -6.51
N GLY A 82 -6.84 10.31 -6.15
CA GLY A 82 -6.43 9.68 -4.91
C GLY A 82 -6.90 10.38 -3.66
N PHE A 83 -7.10 11.69 -3.70
CA PHE A 83 -7.64 12.41 -2.55
C PHE A 83 -9.07 11.95 -2.26
N GLN A 84 -9.88 11.78 -3.32
CA GLN A 84 -11.24 11.31 -3.17
C GLN A 84 -11.28 9.89 -2.64
N ILE A 85 -10.44 9.03 -3.19
CA ILE A 85 -10.36 7.64 -2.76
C ILE A 85 -9.98 7.57 -1.28
N CYS A 86 -8.98 8.34 -0.88
CA CYS A 86 -8.53 8.38 0.50
C CYS A 86 -9.67 8.79 1.43
N ARG A 87 -10.37 9.85 1.09
CA ARG A 87 -11.49 10.32 1.89
C ARG A 87 -12.59 9.27 1.99
N ASP A 88 -12.92 8.63 0.85
CA ASP A 88 -13.97 7.62 0.83
C ASP A 88 -13.60 6.42 1.70
N LEU A 89 -12.35 5.98 1.62
CA LEU A 89 -11.90 4.84 2.43
C LEU A 89 -11.89 5.19 3.92
N LYS A 90 -11.40 6.38 4.25
CA LYS A 90 -11.32 6.77 5.66
C LYS A 90 -12.70 7.08 6.25
N GLY A 91 -13.66 7.38 5.41
CA GLY A 91 -15.04 7.59 5.84
C GLY A 91 -15.88 6.32 5.93
N ASN A 92 -15.29 5.18 5.58
CA ASN A 92 -16.02 3.91 5.54
C ASN A 92 -15.52 3.01 6.66
N ALA A 93 -16.42 2.61 7.56
CA ALA A 93 -16.05 1.79 8.72
C ALA A 93 -15.40 0.47 8.34
N GLU A 94 -15.68 -0.02 7.14
CA GLU A 94 -15.12 -1.28 6.67
C GLU A 94 -13.65 -1.14 6.28
N PHE A 95 -13.20 0.04 5.83
CA PHE A 95 -11.87 0.23 5.28
C PHE A 95 -11.00 1.21 6.06
N ASN A 96 -11.57 1.95 6.99
CA ASN A 96 -10.87 3.11 7.57
C ASN A 96 -9.63 2.79 8.40
N MET A 97 -9.45 1.53 8.77
CA MET A 97 -8.29 1.15 9.56
C MET A 97 -7.06 0.82 8.70
N ILE A 98 -7.23 0.69 7.39
CA ILE A 98 -6.11 0.36 6.52
C ILE A 98 -5.30 1.63 6.25
N PRO A 99 -3.99 1.63 6.54
CA PRO A 99 -3.16 2.79 6.27
C PRO A 99 -3.12 3.13 4.78
N VAL A 100 -3.25 4.41 4.47
CA VAL A 100 -3.18 4.91 3.10
C VAL A 100 -1.99 5.86 3.00
N ILE A 101 -1.06 5.56 2.09
CA ILE A 101 0.09 6.39 1.80
C ILE A 101 -0.10 6.95 0.40
N LEU A 102 -0.17 8.26 0.28
CA LEU A 102 -0.25 8.90 -1.03
C LEU A 102 1.14 8.94 -1.64
N VAL A 103 1.26 8.50 -2.90
CA VAL A 103 2.54 8.45 -3.62
C VAL A 103 2.32 9.21 -4.92
N THR A 104 2.77 10.46 -4.99
CA THR A 104 2.35 11.34 -6.08
C THR A 104 3.38 12.43 -6.38
N SER A 105 3.30 12.99 -7.58
CA SER A 105 4.16 14.11 -7.96
C SER A 105 3.66 15.45 -7.42
N LYS A 106 2.50 15.49 -6.79
CA LYS A 106 2.00 16.72 -6.16
C LYS A 106 2.79 16.95 -4.88
N ASP A 107 3.66 17.94 -4.90
CA ASP A 107 4.66 18.08 -3.84
C ASP A 107 4.58 19.40 -3.05
N THR A 108 3.59 20.23 -3.29
CA THR A 108 3.47 21.50 -2.57
C THR A 108 3.03 21.27 -1.13
N ALA A 109 3.30 22.25 -0.28
CA ALA A 109 2.82 22.20 1.10
C ALA A 109 1.30 22.09 1.15
N SER A 110 0.62 22.78 0.23
CA SER A 110 -0.84 22.72 0.13
C SER A 110 -1.32 21.33 -0.22
N ASP A 111 -0.65 20.68 -1.16
CA ASP A 111 -1.01 19.32 -1.55
C ASP A 111 -0.89 18.36 -0.38
N LYS A 112 0.20 18.46 0.37
CA LYS A 112 0.44 17.57 1.50
C LYS A 112 -0.56 17.82 2.62
N TYR A 113 -0.88 19.08 2.86
CA TYR A 113 -1.87 19.43 3.86
C TYR A 113 -3.23 18.87 3.47
N TRP A 114 -3.60 19.01 2.18
CA TRP A 114 -4.89 18.51 1.69
C TRP A 114 -4.98 16.99 1.82
N GLY A 115 -3.89 16.29 1.50
CA GLY A 115 -3.84 14.83 1.67
C GLY A 115 -4.07 14.43 3.13
N GLN A 116 -3.45 15.17 4.05
CA GLN A 116 -3.60 14.90 5.46
C GLN A 116 -5.05 15.12 5.89
N GLN A 117 -5.70 16.17 5.36
CA GLN A 117 -7.10 16.46 5.66
C GLN A 117 -8.04 15.37 5.13
N GLN A 118 -7.63 14.64 4.09
CA GLN A 118 -8.42 13.52 3.58
C GLN A 118 -8.19 12.24 4.39
N GLY A 119 -7.30 12.29 5.36
CA GLY A 119 -7.05 11.15 6.23
C GLY A 119 -5.86 10.29 5.83
N ALA A 120 -5.00 10.75 4.91
CA ALA A 120 -3.82 9.98 4.53
C ALA A 120 -2.90 9.80 5.72
N ASP A 121 -2.35 8.61 5.84
CA ASP A 121 -1.42 8.27 6.92
C ASP A 121 0.02 8.58 6.56
N GLY A 122 0.34 8.66 5.28
CA GLY A 122 1.67 9.00 4.81
C GLY A 122 1.62 9.68 3.45
N TYR A 123 2.76 10.26 3.05
CA TYR A 123 2.86 10.99 1.80
C TYR A 123 4.27 10.83 1.26
N VAL A 124 4.40 10.30 0.04
CA VAL A 124 5.69 10.13 -0.62
C VAL A 124 5.64 10.88 -1.95
N THR A 125 6.60 11.76 -2.18
CA THR A 125 6.63 12.59 -3.39
C THR A 125 7.44 11.89 -4.48
N LYS A 126 6.92 11.89 -5.71
CA LYS A 126 7.65 11.40 -6.87
C LYS A 126 8.48 12.52 -7.47
N PRO A 127 9.70 12.26 -7.90
CA PRO A 127 10.39 10.98 -7.82
C PRO A 127 10.85 10.71 -6.39
N PHE A 128 10.83 9.46 -5.99
CA PHE A 128 11.25 9.08 -4.65
C PHE A 128 12.47 8.16 -4.72
N THR A 129 13.24 8.09 -3.63
CA THR A 129 14.30 7.12 -3.54
C THR A 129 13.70 5.81 -3.04
N ARG A 130 14.39 4.70 -3.31
CA ARG A 130 13.99 3.41 -2.79
C ARG A 130 13.76 3.49 -1.29
N GLU A 131 14.69 4.15 -0.58
CA GLU A 131 14.59 4.23 0.87
C GLU A 131 13.40 5.05 1.36
N ASP A 132 13.06 6.13 0.65
CA ASP A 132 11.88 6.93 1.00
C ASP A 132 10.60 6.10 0.96
N LEU A 133 10.45 5.33 -0.13
CA LEU A 133 9.26 4.51 -0.30
C LEU A 133 9.21 3.40 0.76
N LEU A 134 10.31 2.69 0.93
CA LEU A 134 10.34 1.58 1.87
C LEU A 134 10.17 2.03 3.32
N ARG A 135 10.71 3.19 3.67
CA ARG A 135 10.53 3.73 5.02
C ARG A 135 9.05 4.00 5.29
N ALA A 136 8.36 4.57 4.31
CA ALA A 136 6.94 4.84 4.46
C ALA A 136 6.15 3.55 4.62
N VAL A 137 6.46 2.54 3.81
CA VAL A 137 5.75 1.26 3.89
C VAL A 137 6.03 0.55 5.21
N ARG A 138 7.29 0.51 5.64
CA ARG A 138 7.68 -0.18 6.88
C ARG A 138 6.99 0.40 8.11
N ARG A 139 6.68 1.67 8.06
CA ARG A 139 6.02 2.32 9.19
C ARG A 139 4.66 1.71 9.48
N PHE A 140 3.98 1.17 8.47
CA PHE A 140 2.62 0.68 8.60
C PHE A 140 2.47 -0.82 8.31
N ALA A 141 3.48 -1.44 7.75
CA ALA A 141 3.38 -2.85 7.34
C ALA A 141 4.34 -3.79 8.09
#